data_5b25ad3d1db80dd8a610ba7b46b4ffe4
#
_entry.id   5b25ad3d1db80dd8a610ba7b46b4ffe4
#
_cell.length_a   1.000
_cell.length_b   1.000
_cell.length_c   1.000
_cell.angle_alpha   90.00
_cell.angle_beta   90.00
_cell.angle_gamma   90.00
#
_symmetry.space_group_name_H-M   'P 1'
#
loop_
_entity.id
_entity.type
_entity.pdbx_description
1 polymer ?
#
loop_
_entity_poly.entity_id
_entity_poly.type
_entity_poly.pdbx_seq_one_letter_code
_entity_poly.pdbx_strand_id
1 'polypeptide(L)'
;MGMPGYLWRMLLCAGLIVLPALSAAAQSIKDLQAQFDRETDSVRKAKLLVKLGDAQFDETRRAGVAGDDNTVGYTLEKYRDNTRAALEALKKQHPDAEKRSNGYRQLEMHVSKGIREVEEAMAAAPEPYRPPLQIVRQDLIAVDKELIKLLFPHHPTDQPPPAPPPEKQP
;
A
#
# COMPACT_ATOMS: atom_id res chain seq x y z
N MET A 1 60.82 5.82 54.28
CA MET A 1 60.95 4.40 54.02
C MET A 1 59.50 3.89 53.89
N GLY A 2 58.93 3.84 52.82
CA GLY A 2 58.93 3.07 51.63
C GLY A 2 57.49 2.67 51.40
N MET A 3 56.73 3.43 50.65
CA MET A 3 55.38 3.02 50.20
C MET A 3 55.50 2.23 48.90
N PRO A 4 54.82 1.10 48.72
CA PRO A 4 54.63 0.54 47.44
C PRO A 4 53.23 0.82 46.95
N GLY A 5 53.15 1.53 45.82
CA GLY A 5 51.93 1.83 45.04
C GLY A 5 51.47 0.63 44.20
N TYR A 6 50.52 -0.13 44.70
CA TYR A 6 49.91 -1.22 43.98
C TYR A 6 48.36 -1.10 43.85
N LEU A 7 47.79 0.07 44.14
CA LEU A 7 46.35 0.26 44.17
C LEU A 7 45.74 0.92 42.91
N TRP A 8 46.52 1.12 41.82
CA TRP A 8 45.99 1.82 40.64
C TRP A 8 45.96 0.99 39.35
N ARG A 9 45.98 -0.33 39.47
CA ARG A 9 45.95 -1.21 38.27
C ARG A 9 44.70 -2.07 38.13
N MET A 10 43.63 -1.82 38.87
CA MET A 10 42.39 -2.63 38.79
C MET A 10 41.14 -1.83 38.43
N LEU A 11 41.23 -0.84 37.54
CA LEU A 11 40.04 -0.09 37.09
C LEU A 11 40.11 0.23 35.61
N LEU A 12 40.30 -0.79 34.76
CA LEU A 12 40.21 -0.61 33.29
C LEU A 12 39.81 -1.90 32.59
N CYS A 13 38.67 -2.48 32.97
CA CYS A 13 37.97 -3.48 32.17
C CYS A 13 36.45 -3.28 32.29
N ALA A 14 35.98 -2.03 32.16
CA ALA A 14 34.59 -1.81 31.81
C ALA A 14 34.46 -2.07 30.28
N GLY A 15 34.33 -3.34 29.95
CA GLY A 15 34.04 -3.76 28.58
C GLY A 15 32.78 -3.07 28.07
N LEU A 16 32.96 -2.17 27.13
CA LEU A 16 31.90 -1.56 26.33
C LEU A 16 31.27 -2.69 25.51
N ILE A 17 30.23 -3.34 26.05
CA ILE A 17 29.37 -4.21 25.29
C ILE A 17 28.57 -3.30 24.34
N VAL A 18 29.13 -3.03 23.17
CA VAL A 18 28.39 -2.50 22.05
C VAL A 18 27.45 -3.62 21.59
N LEU A 19 26.23 -3.62 22.12
CA LEU A 19 25.14 -4.40 21.50
C LEU A 19 25.01 -3.87 20.05
N PRO A 20 25.19 -4.74 19.04
CA PRO A 20 24.73 -4.39 17.72
C PRO A 20 23.21 -4.27 17.83
N ALA A 21 22.70 -3.03 17.84
CA ALA A 21 21.31 -2.78 17.55
C ALA A 21 21.06 -3.49 16.21
N LEU A 22 20.31 -4.60 16.21
CA LEU A 22 19.73 -5.16 15.02
C LEU A 22 18.81 -4.06 14.46
N SER A 23 19.38 -3.20 13.63
CA SER A 23 18.63 -2.39 12.72
C SER A 23 17.93 -3.40 11.82
N ALA A 24 16.68 -3.73 12.12
CA ALA A 24 15.77 -4.26 11.12
C ALA A 24 15.77 -3.20 10.03
N ALA A 25 16.64 -3.38 9.03
CA ALA A 25 16.79 -2.46 7.92
C ALA A 25 15.41 -2.40 7.26
N ALA A 26 14.72 -1.29 7.45
CA ALA A 26 13.47 -1.04 6.75
C ALA A 26 13.79 -1.20 5.26
N GLN A 27 13.16 -2.18 4.61
CA GLN A 27 13.36 -2.43 3.19
C GLN A 27 13.06 -1.13 2.45
N SER A 28 13.98 -0.69 1.60
CA SER A 28 13.78 0.53 0.83
C SER A 28 12.62 0.33 -0.17
N ILE A 29 11.90 1.39 -0.50
CA ILE A 29 10.86 1.36 -1.55
C ILE A 29 11.44 0.77 -2.84
N LYS A 30 12.69 1.11 -3.18
CA LYS A 30 13.37 0.59 -4.36
C LYS A 30 13.55 -0.94 -4.33
N ASP A 31 13.90 -1.50 -3.18
CA ASP A 31 14.06 -2.95 -3.03
C ASP A 31 12.71 -3.66 -3.08
N LEU A 32 11.68 -3.10 -2.44
CA LEU A 32 10.31 -3.61 -2.51
C LEU A 32 9.74 -3.54 -3.92
N GLN A 33 9.99 -2.45 -4.66
CA GLN A 33 9.59 -2.31 -6.06
C GLN A 33 10.27 -3.38 -6.93
N ALA A 34 11.59 -3.57 -6.77
CA ALA A 34 12.32 -4.59 -7.50
C ALA A 34 11.83 -6.02 -7.20
N GLN A 35 11.40 -6.31 -5.97
CA GLN A 35 10.78 -7.58 -5.61
C GLN A 35 9.40 -7.73 -6.25
N PHE A 36 8.58 -6.68 -6.19
CA PHE A 36 7.26 -6.65 -6.82
C PHE A 36 7.34 -6.88 -8.33
N ASP A 37 8.28 -6.23 -9.01
CA ASP A 37 8.44 -6.34 -10.46
C ASP A 37 8.86 -7.74 -10.91
N ARG A 38 9.70 -8.42 -10.11
CA ARG A 38 10.19 -9.79 -10.39
C ARG A 38 9.21 -10.88 -9.99
N GLU A 39 8.24 -10.58 -9.12
CA GLU A 39 7.31 -11.61 -8.64
C GLU A 39 6.36 -12.05 -9.76
N THR A 40 6.34 -13.34 -10.02
CA THR A 40 5.52 -13.96 -11.07
C THR A 40 4.24 -14.58 -10.55
N ASP A 41 4.20 -14.98 -9.26
CA ASP A 41 2.98 -15.47 -8.62
C ASP A 41 2.07 -14.31 -8.25
N SER A 42 0.86 -14.30 -8.78
CA SER A 42 -0.05 -13.16 -8.64
C SER A 42 -0.53 -12.93 -7.19
N VAL A 43 -0.71 -13.99 -6.41
CA VAL A 43 -1.13 -13.87 -5.00
C VAL A 43 0.02 -13.30 -4.16
N ARG A 44 1.27 -13.77 -4.40
CA ARG A 44 2.44 -13.19 -3.74
C ARG A 44 2.69 -11.76 -4.20
N LYS A 45 2.45 -11.45 -5.48
CA LYS A 45 2.53 -10.08 -6.01
C LYS A 45 1.54 -9.15 -5.31
N ALA A 46 0.30 -9.59 -5.09
CA ALA A 46 -0.68 -8.83 -4.30
C ALA A 46 -0.23 -8.60 -2.85
N LYS A 47 0.38 -9.61 -2.20
CA LYS A 47 0.97 -9.46 -0.86
C LYS A 47 2.17 -8.50 -0.81
N LEU A 48 3.00 -8.51 -1.85
CA LEU A 48 4.12 -7.57 -1.96
C LEU A 48 3.62 -6.15 -2.17
N LEU A 49 2.52 -5.95 -2.92
CA LEU A 49 1.89 -4.65 -3.08
C LEU A 49 1.47 -4.04 -1.74
N VAL A 50 0.96 -4.82 -0.79
CA VAL A 50 0.61 -4.31 0.55
C VAL A 50 1.83 -3.68 1.21
N LYS A 51 2.96 -4.37 1.24
CA LYS A 51 4.21 -3.86 1.85
C LYS A 51 4.76 -2.64 1.10
N LEU A 52 4.79 -2.73 -0.23
CA LEU A 52 5.28 -1.65 -1.09
C LEU A 52 4.38 -0.42 -0.97
N GLY A 53 3.07 -0.60 -1.00
CA GLY A 53 2.10 0.47 -0.88
C GLY A 53 2.16 1.16 0.48
N ASP A 54 2.29 0.41 1.57
CA ASP A 54 2.49 1.00 2.90
C ASP A 54 3.76 1.87 2.95
N ALA A 55 4.87 1.39 2.39
CA ALA A 55 6.10 2.17 2.30
C ALA A 55 5.94 3.42 1.39
N GLN A 56 5.18 3.31 0.30
CA GLN A 56 4.85 4.43 -0.57
C GLN A 56 3.98 5.47 0.15
N PHE A 57 3.00 5.06 0.95
CA PHE A 57 2.18 5.98 1.74
C PHE A 57 3.01 6.70 2.82
N ASP A 58 3.94 6.00 3.47
CA ASP A 58 4.87 6.62 4.41
C ASP A 58 5.76 7.68 3.73
N GLU A 59 6.22 7.43 2.51
CA GLU A 59 6.97 8.39 1.71
C GLU A 59 6.10 9.58 1.30
N THR A 60 4.88 9.34 0.84
CA THR A 60 3.91 10.39 0.49
C THR A 60 3.68 11.34 1.67
N ARG A 61 3.48 10.80 2.88
CA ARG A 61 3.31 11.62 4.08
C ARG A 61 4.55 12.43 4.43
N ARG A 62 5.74 11.82 4.33
CA ARG A 62 7.02 12.54 4.56
C ARG A 62 7.25 13.66 3.56
N ALA A 63 7.02 13.38 2.28
CA ALA A 63 7.14 14.35 1.21
C ALA A 63 6.14 15.51 1.38
N GLY A 64 4.88 15.20 1.72
CA GLY A 64 3.85 16.20 1.99
C GLY A 64 4.23 17.13 3.16
N VAL A 65 4.74 16.59 4.26
CA VAL A 65 5.24 17.41 5.38
C VAL A 65 6.43 18.30 4.96
N ALA A 66 7.27 17.83 4.04
CA ALA A 66 8.40 18.59 3.50
C ALA A 66 7.99 19.59 2.40
N GLY A 67 6.73 19.60 1.96
CA GLY A 67 6.24 20.44 0.86
C GLY A 67 6.73 19.98 -0.53
N ASP A 68 7.15 18.72 -0.66
CA ASP A 68 7.56 18.12 -1.95
C ASP A 68 6.36 17.45 -2.65
N ASP A 69 5.48 18.29 -3.20
CA ASP A 69 4.27 17.84 -3.89
C ASP A 69 4.58 17.02 -5.16
N ASN A 70 5.73 17.18 -5.77
CA ASN A 70 6.16 16.37 -6.92
C ASN A 70 6.40 14.91 -6.50
N THR A 71 7.11 14.69 -5.39
CA THR A 71 7.32 13.36 -4.84
C THR A 71 6.00 12.73 -4.38
N VAL A 72 5.08 13.50 -3.79
CA VAL A 72 3.72 13.05 -3.44
C VAL A 72 3.00 12.51 -4.69
N GLY A 73 2.92 13.32 -5.75
CA GLY A 73 2.26 12.94 -7.00
C GLY A 73 2.87 11.69 -7.62
N TYR A 74 4.18 11.71 -7.84
CA TYR A 74 4.91 10.58 -8.44
C TYR A 74 4.74 9.26 -7.66
N THR A 75 4.82 9.32 -6.33
CA THR A 75 4.70 8.12 -5.49
C THR A 75 3.31 7.50 -5.56
N LEU A 76 2.26 8.33 -5.55
CA LEU A 76 0.87 7.87 -5.66
C LEU A 76 0.53 7.36 -7.06
N GLU A 77 1.09 7.94 -8.11
CA GLU A 77 0.99 7.40 -9.48
C GLU A 77 1.63 6.02 -9.58
N LYS A 78 2.81 5.83 -9.00
CA LYS A 78 3.48 4.52 -8.93
C LYS A 78 2.64 3.50 -8.17
N TYR A 79 2.03 3.88 -7.07
CA TYR A 79 1.11 3.03 -6.34
C TYR A 79 -0.07 2.57 -7.20
N ARG A 80 -0.72 3.49 -7.92
CA ARG A 80 -1.79 3.18 -8.88
C ARG A 80 -1.34 2.18 -9.94
N ASP A 81 -0.18 2.39 -10.55
CA ASP A 81 0.35 1.53 -11.60
C ASP A 81 0.67 0.12 -11.07
N ASN A 82 1.25 0.02 -9.89
CA ASN A 82 1.50 -1.25 -9.20
C ASN A 82 0.19 -1.98 -8.87
N THR A 83 -0.82 -1.26 -8.45
CA THR A 83 -2.17 -1.79 -8.16
C THR A 83 -2.79 -2.41 -9.41
N ARG A 84 -2.74 -1.71 -10.54
CA ARG A 84 -3.22 -2.22 -11.84
C ARG A 84 -2.45 -3.48 -12.27
N ALA A 85 -1.12 -3.46 -12.14
CA ALA A 85 -0.28 -4.62 -12.47
C ALA A 85 -0.60 -5.85 -11.60
N ALA A 86 -0.90 -5.66 -10.31
CA ALA A 86 -1.30 -6.75 -9.43
C ALA A 86 -2.68 -7.32 -9.81
N LEU A 87 -3.65 -6.46 -10.12
CA LEU A 87 -4.99 -6.89 -10.57
C LEU A 87 -4.90 -7.69 -11.88
N GLU A 88 -4.18 -7.20 -12.88
CA GLU A 88 -4.01 -7.91 -14.15
C GLU A 88 -3.31 -9.26 -13.97
N ALA A 89 -2.32 -9.36 -13.09
CA ALA A 89 -1.67 -10.63 -12.77
C ALA A 89 -2.66 -11.63 -12.13
N LEU A 90 -3.52 -11.16 -11.20
CA LEU A 90 -4.57 -11.98 -10.57
C LEU A 90 -5.58 -12.47 -11.60
N LYS A 91 -6.11 -11.58 -12.45
CA LYS A 91 -7.08 -11.93 -13.51
C LYS A 91 -6.51 -12.95 -14.48
N LYS A 92 -5.24 -12.83 -14.84
CA LYS A 92 -4.55 -13.76 -15.74
C LYS A 92 -4.37 -15.15 -15.13
N GLN A 93 -3.96 -15.25 -13.87
CA GLN A 93 -3.65 -16.54 -13.22
C GLN A 93 -4.84 -17.17 -12.51
N HIS A 94 -5.77 -16.38 -12.03
CA HIS A 94 -6.93 -16.80 -11.26
C HIS A 94 -8.20 -16.08 -11.73
N PRO A 95 -8.69 -16.37 -12.95
CA PRO A 95 -9.83 -15.66 -13.54
C PRO A 95 -11.13 -15.80 -12.72
N ASP A 96 -11.25 -16.86 -11.92
CA ASP A 96 -12.40 -17.09 -11.03
C ASP A 96 -12.06 -16.57 -9.62
N ALA A 97 -12.41 -15.31 -9.38
CA ALA A 97 -12.13 -14.63 -8.11
C ALA A 97 -12.96 -15.19 -6.94
N GLU A 98 -14.15 -15.73 -7.18
CA GLU A 98 -14.97 -16.36 -6.13
C GLU A 98 -14.26 -17.60 -5.56
N LYS A 99 -13.70 -18.45 -6.42
CA LYS A 99 -12.99 -19.67 -6.00
C LYS A 99 -11.60 -19.37 -5.43
N ARG A 100 -10.95 -18.31 -5.87
CA ARG A 100 -9.57 -17.94 -5.50
C ARG A 100 -9.50 -16.51 -4.95
N SER A 101 -10.36 -16.20 -3.99
CA SER A 101 -10.59 -14.84 -3.50
C SER A 101 -9.43 -14.20 -2.71
N ASN A 102 -8.48 -14.96 -2.20
CA ASN A 102 -7.48 -14.45 -1.23
C ASN A 102 -6.66 -13.27 -1.77
N GLY A 103 -6.06 -13.40 -2.96
CA GLY A 103 -5.30 -12.29 -3.57
C GLY A 103 -6.16 -11.08 -3.88
N TYR A 104 -7.37 -11.30 -4.38
CA TYR A 104 -8.33 -10.25 -4.71
C TYR A 104 -8.79 -9.48 -3.47
N ARG A 105 -9.13 -10.17 -2.37
CA ARG A 105 -9.51 -9.52 -1.11
C ARG A 105 -8.38 -8.68 -0.50
N GLN A 106 -7.15 -9.20 -0.55
CA GLN A 106 -6.00 -8.44 -0.08
C GLN A 106 -5.79 -7.17 -0.91
N LEU A 107 -5.91 -7.28 -2.23
CA LEU A 107 -5.79 -6.15 -3.13
C LEU A 107 -6.90 -5.13 -2.89
N GLU A 108 -8.16 -5.55 -2.79
CA GLU A 108 -9.32 -4.69 -2.54
C GLU A 108 -9.17 -3.90 -1.23
N MET A 109 -8.87 -4.58 -0.13
CA MET A 109 -8.66 -3.92 1.18
C MET A 109 -7.55 -2.86 1.11
N HIS A 110 -6.47 -3.15 0.38
CA HIS A 110 -5.35 -2.22 0.25
C HIS A 110 -5.67 -1.06 -0.70
N VAL A 111 -6.43 -1.29 -1.77
CA VAL A 111 -6.92 -0.24 -2.68
C VAL A 111 -7.86 0.72 -1.95
N SER A 112 -8.79 0.21 -1.15
CA SER A 112 -9.65 1.05 -0.30
C SER A 112 -8.85 1.92 0.68
N LYS A 113 -7.73 1.42 1.24
CA LYS A 113 -6.78 2.24 1.99
C LYS A 113 -6.12 3.29 1.10
N GLY A 114 -5.65 2.88 -0.08
CA GLY A 114 -4.97 3.77 -1.04
C GLY A 114 -5.85 4.95 -1.48
N ILE A 115 -7.15 4.72 -1.68
CA ILE A 115 -8.10 5.81 -2.01
C ILE A 115 -8.10 6.87 -0.89
N ARG A 116 -8.14 6.46 0.39
CA ARG A 116 -8.09 7.40 1.53
C ARG A 116 -6.77 8.17 1.59
N GLU A 117 -5.64 7.49 1.38
CA GLU A 117 -4.32 8.15 1.36
C GLU A 117 -4.22 9.22 0.25
N VAL A 118 -4.80 8.94 -0.93
CA VAL A 118 -4.88 9.93 -2.02
C VAL A 118 -5.81 11.09 -1.65
N GLU A 119 -6.94 10.84 -1.01
CA GLU A 119 -7.87 11.88 -0.55
C GLU A 119 -7.22 12.80 0.50
N GLU A 120 -6.46 12.24 1.43
CA GLU A 120 -5.69 13.00 2.41
C GLU A 120 -4.61 13.86 1.72
N ALA A 121 -3.86 13.28 0.77
CA ALA A 121 -2.88 14.01 -0.01
C ALA A 121 -3.52 15.15 -0.82
N MET A 122 -4.67 14.91 -1.47
CA MET A 122 -5.42 15.95 -2.21
C MET A 122 -5.90 17.09 -1.31
N ALA A 123 -6.34 16.78 -0.10
CA ALA A 123 -6.79 17.79 0.85
C ALA A 123 -5.65 18.73 1.29
N ALA A 124 -4.44 18.19 1.42
CA ALA A 124 -3.24 18.94 1.81
C ALA A 124 -2.57 19.67 0.64
N ALA A 125 -2.70 19.15 -0.59
CA ALA A 125 -1.98 19.63 -1.77
C ALA A 125 -2.44 21.04 -2.20
N PRO A 126 -1.50 21.90 -2.65
CA PRO A 126 -1.80 23.15 -3.34
C PRO A 126 -2.59 22.91 -4.64
N GLU A 127 -3.37 23.91 -5.06
CA GLU A 127 -4.27 23.85 -6.22
C GLU A 127 -3.64 23.21 -7.49
N PRO A 128 -2.41 23.59 -7.92
CA PRO A 128 -1.82 23.05 -9.15
C PRO A 128 -1.54 21.54 -9.11
N TYR A 129 -1.42 20.95 -7.92
CA TYR A 129 -1.09 19.54 -7.72
C TYR A 129 -2.31 18.63 -7.53
N ARG A 130 -3.51 19.19 -7.33
CA ARG A 130 -4.74 18.42 -7.13
C ARG A 130 -5.23 17.66 -8.37
N PRO A 131 -5.19 18.21 -9.61
CA PRO A 131 -5.72 17.51 -10.76
C PRO A 131 -5.05 16.15 -11.04
N PRO A 132 -3.71 15.99 -11.00
CA PRO A 132 -3.06 14.69 -11.13
C PRO A 132 -3.52 13.69 -10.06
N LEU A 133 -3.62 14.12 -8.80
CA LEU A 133 -4.06 13.27 -7.69
C LEU A 133 -5.53 12.83 -7.87
N GLN A 134 -6.38 13.70 -8.41
CA GLN A 134 -7.75 13.36 -8.74
C GLN A 134 -7.84 12.25 -9.79
N ILE A 135 -6.96 12.23 -10.78
CA ILE A 135 -6.87 11.15 -11.78
C ILE A 135 -6.48 9.85 -11.07
N VAL A 136 -5.45 9.87 -10.22
CA VAL A 136 -5.04 8.69 -9.43
C VAL A 136 -6.21 8.16 -8.60
N ARG A 137 -6.94 9.04 -7.91
CA ARG A 137 -8.12 8.67 -7.13
C ARG A 137 -9.20 7.98 -7.97
N GLN A 138 -9.55 8.57 -9.12
CA GLN A 138 -10.56 8.01 -10.04
C GLN A 138 -10.14 6.62 -10.54
N ASP A 139 -8.89 6.44 -10.89
CA ASP A 139 -8.32 5.17 -11.32
C ASP A 139 -8.40 4.10 -10.23
N LEU A 140 -8.05 4.44 -8.99
CA LEU A 140 -8.15 3.51 -7.86
C LEU A 140 -9.60 3.14 -7.54
N ILE A 141 -10.54 4.09 -7.63
CA ILE A 141 -11.98 3.81 -7.49
C ILE A 141 -12.47 2.86 -8.59
N ALA A 142 -11.98 3.01 -9.82
CA ALA A 142 -12.34 2.09 -10.91
C ALA A 142 -11.81 0.67 -10.63
N VAL A 143 -10.60 0.54 -10.14
CA VAL A 143 -10.01 -0.74 -9.71
C VAL A 143 -10.80 -1.37 -8.56
N ASP A 144 -11.17 -0.58 -7.55
CA ASP A 144 -11.95 -1.04 -6.40
C ASP A 144 -13.32 -1.61 -6.84
N LYS A 145 -14.04 -0.88 -7.69
CA LYS A 145 -15.32 -1.34 -8.26
C LYS A 145 -15.16 -2.63 -9.06
N GLU A 146 -14.08 -2.77 -9.84
CA GLU A 146 -13.79 -4.00 -10.58
C GLU A 146 -13.54 -5.17 -9.63
N LEU A 147 -12.75 -4.96 -8.57
CA LEU A 147 -12.46 -5.95 -7.53
C LEU A 147 -13.74 -6.42 -6.82
N ILE A 148 -14.61 -5.49 -6.44
CA ILE A 148 -15.90 -5.80 -5.81
C ILE A 148 -16.76 -6.64 -6.76
N LYS A 149 -16.85 -6.27 -8.03
CA LYS A 149 -17.61 -7.03 -9.04
C LYS A 149 -17.06 -8.43 -9.26
N LEU A 150 -15.74 -8.60 -9.25
CA LEU A 150 -15.09 -9.92 -9.40
C LEU A 150 -15.30 -10.80 -8.16
N LEU A 151 -15.28 -10.20 -6.96
CA LEU A 151 -15.47 -10.91 -5.69
C LEU A 151 -16.93 -11.26 -5.41
N PHE A 152 -17.87 -10.47 -5.91
CA PHE A 152 -19.30 -10.57 -5.61
C PHE A 152 -20.16 -10.41 -6.89
N PRO A 153 -20.02 -11.32 -7.89
CA PRO A 153 -20.70 -11.19 -9.17
C PRO A 153 -22.24 -11.25 -9.08
N HIS A 154 -22.77 -11.76 -7.97
CA HIS A 154 -24.22 -11.88 -7.72
C HIS A 154 -24.74 -10.84 -6.72
N HIS A 155 -24.09 -9.69 -6.58
CA HIS A 155 -24.55 -8.66 -5.65
C HIS A 155 -25.90 -8.08 -6.11
N PRO A 156 -26.91 -7.91 -5.19
CA PRO A 156 -28.27 -7.46 -5.54
C PRO A 156 -28.38 -6.08 -6.21
N THR A 157 -27.29 -5.29 -6.18
CA THR A 157 -27.28 -3.92 -6.74
C THR A 157 -27.42 -3.88 -8.27
N ASP A 158 -27.22 -5.01 -8.97
CA ASP A 158 -27.37 -5.12 -10.41
C ASP A 158 -28.78 -5.62 -10.84
N GLN A 159 -29.67 -5.91 -9.88
CA GLN A 159 -31.04 -6.24 -10.24
C GLN A 159 -31.83 -4.96 -10.57
N PRO A 160 -32.46 -4.90 -11.76
CA PRO A 160 -33.37 -3.81 -12.04
C PRO A 160 -34.48 -3.76 -10.97
N PRO A 161 -34.94 -2.58 -10.57
CA PRO A 161 -35.99 -2.47 -9.57
C PRO A 161 -37.18 -3.35 -9.95
N PRO A 162 -37.80 -4.04 -8.97
CA PRO A 162 -38.96 -4.89 -9.25
C PRO A 162 -40.03 -4.09 -9.97
N ALA A 163 -40.60 -4.66 -11.03
CA ALA A 163 -41.67 -4.04 -11.81
C ALA A 163 -42.82 -3.62 -10.86
N PRO A 164 -43.38 -2.43 -11.05
CA PRO A 164 -44.50 -1.98 -10.24
C PRO A 164 -45.66 -3.01 -10.32
N PRO A 165 -46.36 -3.25 -9.21
CA PRO A 165 -47.50 -4.18 -9.20
C PRO A 165 -48.54 -3.76 -10.29
N PRO A 166 -49.20 -4.72 -10.97
CA PRO A 166 -50.18 -4.40 -11.94
C PRO A 166 -51.30 -3.56 -11.29
N GLU A 167 -51.51 -2.38 -11.83
CA GLU A 167 -52.57 -1.46 -11.43
C GLU A 167 -53.92 -2.18 -11.65
N LYS A 168 -54.67 -2.43 -10.57
CA LYS A 168 -56.02 -2.96 -10.67
C LYS A 168 -56.87 -1.92 -11.34
N GLN A 169 -57.16 -2.14 -12.63
CA GLN A 169 -58.16 -1.38 -13.34
C GLN A 169 -59.55 -1.65 -12.73
N PRO A 170 -60.39 -0.62 -12.54
CA PRO A 170 -61.70 -0.72 -11.98
C PRO A 170 -62.71 -1.48 -12.86
#